data_c8cd6c18205df1056a8e8a4fb8efac0f
#
_entry.id   c8cd6c18205df1056a8e8a4fb8efac0f
#
_cell.length_a   1.000
_cell.length_b   1.000
_cell.length_c   1.000
_cell.angle_alpha   90.00
_cell.angle_beta   90.00
_cell.angle_gamma   90.00
#
_symmetry.space_group_name_H-M   'P 1'
#
loop_
_entity.id
_entity.type
_entity.pdbx_description
1 polymer ?
#
loop_
_entity_poly.entity_id
_entity_poly.type
_entity_poly.pdbx_seq_one_letter_code
_entity_poly.pdbx_strand_id
1 'polypeptide(L)'
;MKLDCKDISISDDEFGCTIDFNQEKEECGFDIERSVQEIISSLKPYILLQRTYGENEFEQDFYYFETIDFDKAGELKDFNIDLYRKQIFINYNDEIFEININIDNIEFENLKKALKKIANKEGQLKIYSS
;
A
#
# COMPACT_ATOMS: atom_id res chain seq x y z
N MET A 1 0.82 11.88 -7.12
CA MET A 1 1.55 11.78 -5.85
C MET A 1 2.81 10.95 -6.03
N LYS A 2 3.88 11.37 -5.42
CA LYS A 2 5.16 10.65 -5.49
C LYS A 2 5.63 10.35 -4.07
N LEU A 3 6.02 9.10 -3.83
CA LEU A 3 6.42 8.64 -2.50
C LEU A 3 7.80 7.97 -2.58
N ASP A 4 8.74 8.44 -1.76
CA ASP A 4 10.02 7.76 -1.56
C ASP A 4 9.88 6.81 -0.39
N CYS A 5 9.60 5.55 -0.68
CA CYS A 5 9.31 4.55 0.34
C CYS A 5 10.59 4.10 1.05
N LYS A 6 10.61 4.24 2.36
CA LYS A 6 11.72 3.81 3.22
C LYS A 6 11.41 2.53 3.99
N ASP A 7 10.12 2.24 4.13
CA ASP A 7 9.67 1.07 4.89
C ASP A 7 8.41 0.49 4.27
N ILE A 8 8.39 -0.81 4.07
CA ILE A 8 7.21 -1.52 3.57
C ILE A 8 6.81 -2.53 4.63
N SER A 9 5.55 -2.44 5.06
CA SER A 9 4.96 -3.37 6.01
C SER A 9 3.91 -4.21 5.29
N ILE A 10 4.00 -5.53 5.40
CA ILE A 10 3.06 -6.45 4.78
C ILE A 10 2.44 -7.30 5.88
N SER A 11 1.11 -7.29 5.93
CA SER A 11 0.32 -8.14 6.81
C SER A 11 -0.54 -9.05 5.94
N ASP A 12 -0.36 -10.35 6.08
CA ASP A 12 -1.10 -11.35 5.30
C ASP A 12 -1.56 -12.44 6.25
N ASP A 13 -2.86 -12.47 6.52
CA ASP A 13 -3.46 -13.41 7.45
C ASP A 13 -4.79 -13.94 6.89
N GLU A 14 -5.54 -14.67 7.72
CA GLU A 14 -6.81 -15.27 7.31
C GLU A 14 -7.91 -14.25 7.03
N PHE A 15 -7.74 -13.01 7.48
CA PHE A 15 -8.73 -11.93 7.30
C PHE A 15 -8.47 -11.09 6.06
N GLY A 16 -7.24 -11.05 5.58
CA GLY A 16 -6.89 -10.26 4.42
C GLY A 16 -5.42 -10.03 4.26
N CYS A 17 -5.10 -9.17 3.30
CA CYS A 17 -3.73 -8.77 2.99
C CYS A 17 -3.65 -7.24 2.95
N THR A 18 -2.69 -6.68 3.68
CA THR A 18 -2.47 -5.24 3.75
C THR A 18 -1.02 -4.92 3.44
N ILE A 19 -0.79 -3.93 2.59
CA ILE A 19 0.55 -3.42 2.29
C ILE A 19 0.58 -1.94 2.64
N ASP A 20 1.51 -1.56 3.51
CA ASP A 20 1.78 -0.17 3.87
C ASP A 20 3.11 0.27 3.27
N PHE A 21 3.07 1.30 2.44
CA PHE A 21 4.28 1.96 1.92
C PHE A 21 4.48 3.25 2.68
N ASN A 22 5.56 3.34 3.44
CA ASN A 22 5.83 4.49 4.31
C ASN A 22 7.09 5.22 3.85
N GLN A 23 7.02 6.55 3.81
CA GLN A 23 8.19 7.37 3.46
C GLN A 23 9.24 7.39 4.56
N GLU A 24 8.82 7.21 5.82
CA GLU A 24 9.75 7.10 6.95
C GLU A 24 9.49 5.84 7.74
N LYS A 25 10.55 5.28 8.29
CA LYS A 25 10.42 4.14 9.20
C LYS A 25 9.73 4.59 10.48
N GLU A 26 8.88 3.71 11.03
CA GLU A 26 8.31 3.95 12.33
C GLU A 26 9.45 3.98 13.37
N GLU A 27 9.59 5.10 14.05
CA GLU A 27 10.51 5.18 15.18
C GLU A 27 9.85 4.51 16.39
N CYS A 28 10.56 3.54 16.99
CA CYS A 28 10.12 2.93 18.22
C CYS A 28 10.34 3.91 19.36
N GLY A 29 9.37 4.78 19.61
CA GLY A 29 9.43 5.72 20.69
C GLY A 29 8.17 6.57 20.69
N PHE A 30 7.31 6.28 21.64
CA PHE A 30 6.17 7.15 21.87
C PHE A 30 6.62 8.33 22.68
N ASP A 31 6.57 9.50 22.08
CA ASP A 31 6.63 10.74 22.85
C ASP A 31 5.19 11.02 23.33
N ILE A 32 4.86 10.51 24.50
CA ILE A 32 3.52 10.66 25.07
C ILE A 32 3.18 12.09 25.49
N GLU A 33 4.12 13.01 25.37
CA GLU A 33 3.90 14.42 25.68
C GLU A 33 3.44 15.22 24.45
N ARG A 34 3.42 14.61 23.25
CA ARG A 34 2.94 15.30 22.06
C ARG A 34 1.43 15.46 22.08
N SER A 35 0.99 16.67 21.75
CA SER A 35 -0.44 16.92 21.57
C SER A 35 -0.95 16.19 20.32
N VAL A 36 -2.27 15.95 20.26
CA VAL A 36 -2.90 15.31 19.09
C VAL A 36 -2.59 16.10 17.81
N GLN A 37 -2.58 17.42 17.87
CA GLN A 37 -2.25 18.26 16.71
C GLN A 37 -0.81 18.06 16.25
N GLU A 38 0.13 17.94 17.18
CA GLU A 38 1.53 17.67 16.83
C GLU A 38 1.69 16.30 16.19
N ILE A 39 0.96 15.30 16.66
CA ILE A 39 0.95 13.97 16.07
C ILE A 39 0.41 14.03 14.64
N ILE A 40 -0.72 14.72 14.42
CA ILE A 40 -1.33 14.86 13.09
C ILE A 40 -0.40 15.60 12.14
N SER A 41 0.22 16.71 12.59
CA SER A 41 1.13 17.49 11.76
C SER A 41 2.45 16.79 11.47
N SER A 42 2.81 15.77 12.27
CA SER A 42 4.03 14.99 12.05
C SER A 42 3.80 13.72 11.20
N LEU A 43 2.57 13.47 10.75
CA LEU A 43 2.29 12.34 9.86
C LEU A 43 3.08 12.48 8.57
N LYS A 44 3.76 11.41 8.20
CA LYS A 44 4.55 11.37 6.97
C LYS A 44 3.76 10.73 5.84
N PRO A 45 4.07 11.06 4.58
CA PRO A 45 3.39 10.46 3.43
C PRO A 45 3.43 8.92 3.49
N TYR A 46 2.29 8.34 3.17
CA TYR A 46 2.15 6.89 3.09
C TYR A 46 1.10 6.50 2.05
N ILE A 47 1.15 5.26 1.60
CA ILE A 47 0.12 4.65 0.75
C ILE A 47 -0.19 3.28 1.33
N LEU A 48 -1.47 2.99 1.51
CA LEU A 48 -1.95 1.71 2.02
C LEU A 48 -2.83 1.03 0.97
N LEU A 49 -2.55 -0.23 0.69
CA LEU A 49 -3.38 -1.10 -0.13
C LEU A 49 -3.87 -2.24 0.73
N GLN A 50 -5.17 -2.54 0.67
CA GLN A 50 -5.75 -3.59 1.49
C GLN A 50 -6.81 -4.38 0.73
N ARG A 51 -6.79 -5.68 0.92
CA ARG A 51 -7.86 -6.59 0.51
C ARG A 51 -8.35 -7.31 1.75
N THR A 52 -9.62 -7.12 2.09
CA THR A 52 -10.28 -7.84 3.19
C THR A 52 -11.10 -8.97 2.59
N TYR A 53 -10.87 -10.19 3.05
CA TYR A 53 -11.59 -11.35 2.55
C TYR A 53 -13.02 -11.38 3.10
N GLY A 54 -13.98 -11.80 2.26
CA GLY A 54 -15.34 -12.02 2.71
C GLY A 54 -15.40 -13.13 3.77
N GLU A 55 -16.34 -13.00 4.72
CA GLU A 55 -16.47 -13.96 5.82
C GLU A 55 -17.04 -15.31 5.36
N ASN A 56 -17.71 -15.34 4.20
CA ASN A 56 -18.30 -16.56 3.65
C ASN A 56 -18.37 -16.47 2.12
N GLU A 57 -18.82 -17.52 1.48
CA GLU A 57 -18.89 -17.61 0.01
C GLU A 57 -19.85 -16.60 -0.63
N PHE A 58 -20.76 -16.00 0.15
CA PHE A 58 -21.71 -15.03 -0.34
C PHE A 58 -21.23 -13.60 -0.20
N GLU A 59 -20.18 -13.34 0.58
CA GLU A 59 -19.59 -12.03 0.74
C GLU A 59 -18.42 -11.86 -0.22
N GLN A 60 -18.41 -10.73 -0.94
CA GLN A 60 -17.30 -10.39 -1.80
C GLN A 60 -16.16 -9.79 -0.99
N ASP A 61 -14.93 -9.99 -1.46
CA ASP A 61 -13.77 -9.36 -0.87
C ASP A 61 -13.86 -7.85 -1.06
N PHE A 62 -13.37 -7.10 -0.08
CA PHE A 62 -13.37 -5.64 -0.12
C PHE A 62 -11.95 -5.13 -0.36
N TYR A 63 -11.80 -4.24 -1.33
CA TYR A 63 -10.51 -3.63 -1.70
C TYR A 63 -10.49 -2.18 -1.29
N TYR A 64 -9.44 -1.74 -0.61
CA TYR A 64 -9.35 -0.41 -0.02
C TYR A 64 -8.01 0.24 -0.33
N PHE A 65 -8.05 1.56 -0.54
CA PHE A 65 -6.89 2.41 -0.80
C PHE A 65 -6.90 3.59 0.15
N GLU A 66 -5.75 3.92 0.72
CA GLU A 66 -5.63 5.06 1.62
C GLU A 66 -4.28 5.75 1.42
N THR A 67 -4.28 7.09 1.51
CA THR A 67 -3.07 7.91 1.55
C THR A 67 -3.18 8.89 2.69
N ILE A 68 -2.10 9.66 2.94
CA ILE A 68 -2.13 10.76 3.93
C ILE A 68 -3.19 11.80 3.58
N ASP A 69 -3.54 11.92 2.30
CA ASP A 69 -4.65 12.75 1.84
C ASP A 69 -5.94 11.91 1.87
N PHE A 70 -6.70 12.02 2.95
CA PHE A 70 -7.91 11.23 3.15
C PHE A 70 -9.00 11.47 2.11
N ASP A 71 -8.96 12.59 1.40
CA ASP A 71 -9.90 12.86 0.30
C ASP A 71 -9.72 11.86 -0.84
N LYS A 72 -8.56 11.21 -0.91
CA LYS A 72 -8.24 10.21 -1.93
C LYS A 72 -8.45 8.78 -1.45
N ALA A 73 -8.84 8.60 -0.19
CA ALA A 73 -9.10 7.27 0.38
C ALA A 73 -10.44 6.72 -0.06
N GLY A 74 -10.56 5.41 -0.21
CA GLY A 74 -11.82 4.78 -0.54
C GLY A 74 -11.69 3.39 -1.11
N GLU A 75 -12.81 2.85 -1.60
CA GLU A 75 -12.84 1.55 -2.22
C GLU A 75 -12.02 1.53 -3.51
N LEU A 76 -11.13 0.55 -3.62
CA LEU A 76 -10.22 0.41 -4.74
C LEU A 76 -10.94 -0.30 -5.89
N LYS A 77 -11.44 0.48 -6.86
CA LYS A 77 -12.11 -0.01 -8.06
C LYS A 77 -11.35 0.46 -9.30
N ASP A 78 -11.36 -0.36 -10.36
CA ASP A 78 -10.80 0.01 -11.66
C ASP A 78 -9.38 0.57 -11.57
N PHE A 79 -8.54 -0.15 -10.85
CA PHE A 79 -7.14 0.22 -10.65
C PHE A 79 -6.21 -0.71 -11.41
N ASN A 80 -4.98 -0.26 -11.66
CA ASN A 80 -3.92 -1.14 -12.12
C ASN A 80 -2.58 -0.75 -11.48
N ILE A 81 -1.69 -1.71 -11.40
CA ILE A 81 -0.39 -1.55 -10.77
C ILE A 81 0.69 -2.04 -11.71
N ASP A 82 1.69 -1.20 -11.96
CA ASP A 82 2.89 -1.57 -12.71
C ASP A 82 4.06 -1.67 -11.73
N LEU A 83 4.62 -2.87 -11.59
CA LEU A 83 5.70 -3.15 -10.65
C LEU A 83 7.03 -3.28 -11.38
N TYR A 84 7.96 -2.38 -11.05
CA TYR A 84 9.36 -2.42 -11.47
C TYR A 84 10.23 -2.76 -10.26
N ARG A 85 11.47 -3.15 -10.50
CA ARG A 85 12.38 -3.53 -9.40
C ARG A 85 12.57 -2.40 -8.37
N LYS A 86 12.55 -1.15 -8.81
CA LYS A 86 12.79 0.02 -7.95
C LYS A 86 11.65 1.02 -7.92
N GLN A 87 10.56 0.76 -8.62
CA GLN A 87 9.42 1.67 -8.69
C GLN A 87 8.12 0.92 -8.82
N ILE A 88 7.07 1.52 -8.27
CA ILE A 88 5.69 1.02 -8.41
C ILE A 88 4.84 2.18 -8.88
N PHE A 89 4.02 1.93 -9.89
CA PHE A 89 3.03 2.92 -10.36
C PHE A 89 1.64 2.35 -10.13
N ILE A 90 0.81 3.10 -9.39
CA ILE A 90 -0.58 2.73 -9.14
C ILE A 90 -1.46 3.73 -9.85
N ASN A 91 -2.27 3.24 -10.81
CA ASN A 91 -3.30 4.02 -11.46
C ASN A 91 -4.62 3.79 -10.74
N TYR A 92 -5.16 4.82 -10.15
CA TYR A 92 -6.40 4.77 -9.41
C TYR A 92 -7.11 6.12 -9.47
N ASN A 93 -8.40 6.10 -9.82
CA ASN A 93 -9.25 7.30 -9.83
C ASN A 93 -8.66 8.45 -10.68
N ASP A 94 -8.19 8.11 -11.88
CA ASP A 94 -7.60 9.04 -12.85
C ASP A 94 -6.32 9.72 -12.35
N GLU A 95 -5.67 9.17 -11.34
CA GLU A 95 -4.41 9.66 -10.80
C GLU A 95 -3.36 8.56 -10.77
N ILE A 96 -2.11 8.95 -10.99
CA ILE A 96 -0.98 8.03 -10.92
C ILE A 96 -0.21 8.29 -9.63
N PHE A 97 -0.06 7.23 -8.84
CA PHE A 97 0.73 7.27 -7.61
C PHE A 97 2.07 6.56 -7.88
N GLU A 98 3.16 7.29 -7.78
CA GLU A 98 4.51 6.77 -8.01
C GLU A 98 5.17 6.48 -6.67
N ILE A 99 5.66 5.26 -6.50
CA ILE A 99 6.36 4.84 -5.28
C ILE A 99 7.77 4.39 -5.67
N ASN A 100 8.77 5.06 -5.12
CA ASN A 100 10.16 4.63 -5.26
C ASN A 100 10.49 3.67 -4.12
N ILE A 101 11.02 2.49 -4.45
CA ILE A 101 11.36 1.46 -3.47
C ILE A 101 12.84 1.13 -3.53
N ASN A 102 13.41 0.77 -2.38
CA ASN A 102 14.80 0.32 -2.27
C ASN A 102 14.84 -0.82 -1.25
N ILE A 103 14.55 -2.03 -1.74
CA ILE A 103 14.41 -3.22 -0.91
C ILE A 103 15.28 -4.35 -1.47
N ASP A 104 15.60 -5.32 -0.63
CA ASP A 104 16.36 -6.48 -1.05
C ASP A 104 15.49 -7.47 -1.84
N ASN A 105 16.10 -8.55 -2.35
CA ASN A 105 15.41 -9.52 -3.18
C ASN A 105 14.32 -10.28 -2.42
N ILE A 106 14.54 -10.56 -1.15
CA ILE A 106 13.58 -11.29 -0.30
C ILE A 106 12.33 -10.42 -0.09
N GLU A 107 12.55 -9.16 0.28
CA GLU A 107 11.45 -8.21 0.45
C GLU A 107 10.69 -7.98 -0.86
N PHE A 108 11.40 -7.92 -1.98
CA PHE A 108 10.78 -7.75 -3.30
C PHE A 108 9.90 -8.94 -3.67
N GLU A 109 10.35 -10.17 -3.40
CA GLU A 109 9.55 -11.36 -3.65
C GLU A 109 8.29 -11.40 -2.75
N ASN A 110 8.43 -10.98 -1.49
CA ASN A 110 7.28 -10.88 -0.59
C ASN A 110 6.29 -9.83 -1.07
N LEU A 111 6.78 -8.70 -1.56
CA LEU A 111 5.96 -7.63 -2.12
C LEU A 111 5.19 -8.12 -3.35
N LYS A 112 5.85 -8.85 -4.25
CA LYS A 112 5.19 -9.42 -5.42
C LYS A 112 4.04 -10.35 -5.03
N LYS A 113 4.25 -11.20 -4.05
CA LYS A 113 3.23 -12.13 -3.57
C LYS A 113 2.03 -11.38 -3.01
N ALA A 114 2.28 -10.35 -2.20
CA ALA A 114 1.21 -9.54 -1.61
C ALA A 114 0.44 -8.76 -2.68
N LEU A 115 1.13 -8.16 -3.64
CA LEU A 115 0.49 -7.44 -4.74
C LEU A 115 -0.37 -8.36 -5.60
N LYS A 116 0.06 -9.60 -5.84
CA LYS A 116 -0.74 -10.58 -6.57
C LYS A 116 -2.04 -10.93 -5.85
N LYS A 117 -2.04 -10.89 -4.53
CA LYS A 117 -3.25 -11.13 -3.73
C LYS A 117 -4.22 -9.95 -3.81
N ILE A 118 -3.70 -8.74 -3.81
CA ILE A 118 -4.53 -7.53 -3.85
C ILE A 118 -5.01 -7.24 -5.28
N ALA A 119 -4.11 -7.29 -6.26
CA ALA A 119 -4.42 -7.07 -7.67
C ALA A 119 -4.59 -8.41 -8.38
N ASN A 120 -5.68 -9.11 -8.05
CA ASN A 120 -5.88 -10.50 -8.48
C ASN A 120 -6.70 -10.66 -9.76
N LYS A 121 -7.21 -9.58 -10.33
CA LYS A 121 -7.94 -9.62 -11.60
C LYS A 121 -6.97 -9.48 -12.76
N GLU A 122 -7.33 -10.09 -13.89
CA GLU A 122 -6.50 -10.04 -15.09
C GLU A 122 -6.24 -8.59 -15.52
N GLY A 123 -4.97 -8.27 -15.76
CA GLY A 123 -4.58 -6.95 -16.21
C GLY A 123 -4.39 -5.90 -15.11
N GLN A 124 -4.70 -6.22 -13.86
CA GLN A 124 -4.52 -5.29 -12.75
C GLN A 124 -3.06 -5.15 -12.31
N LEU A 125 -2.29 -6.21 -12.44
CA LEU A 125 -0.87 -6.19 -12.04
C LEU A 125 0.00 -6.59 -13.21
N LYS A 126 0.96 -5.73 -13.54
CA LYS A 126 2.00 -6.03 -14.50
C LYS A 126 3.34 -5.95 -13.81
N ILE A 127 4.17 -6.98 -13.97
CA ILE A 127 5.48 -7.06 -13.36
C ILE A 127 6.55 -6.97 -14.46
N TYR A 128 7.46 -6.02 -14.30
CA TYR A 128 8.54 -5.78 -15.24
C TYR A 128 9.87 -6.22 -14.64
N SER A 129 10.73 -6.80 -15.47
CA SER A 129 11.98 -7.42 -15.00
C SER A 129 13.19 -6.48 -14.94
N SER A 130 12.97 -5.19 -14.94
CA SER A 130 14.09 -4.25 -14.87
C SER A 130 14.10 -3.41 -13.61
#